data_aca6684124d0b963f55d1faac90efe1e
#
_entry.id   aca6684124d0b963f55d1faac90efe1e
#
_cell.length_a   1.000
_cell.length_b   1.000
_cell.length_c   1.000
_cell.angle_alpha   90.00
_cell.angle_beta   90.00
_cell.angle_gamma   90.00
#
_symmetry.space_group_name_H-M   'P 1'
#
loop_
_entity.id
_entity.type
_entity.pdbx_description
1 polymer ?
#
loop_
_entity_poly.entity_id
_entity_poly.type
_entity_poly.pdbx_seq_one_letter_code
_entity_poly.pdbx_strand_id
1 'polypeptide(L)'
;MQQNKTASQRKTINPACWVPTAYFAMGLPFIAINLVSVFMFKDLGISDTQIAFWTSLIMMPWTLKFLWSHFLEMYRTKKFFVLITELLSGVLFGVVAFSLFFDYFFAISISTMAVIAFSGATHDIACDGVYMAELNKEDQAKYIGVQGAFYNVAKLVANGGLVAMAGALAEHFGAIEGASIDANKGAYSSAWMIIFGVIAAIMVLIGIYHIKMLPSTQVPSTTKKTASEVGHELVAVIVNFFTKKHILYYICFIILYRLAEGFIMKIAPLFLRASRDVGGLGLSLTEIGTLNGIFGSAAFVLGSLLAGIYVSKFGLKKTLFTLCCIFNLPFVAYTFLAVAQPTNVYLIGTCITMEYFGYGFGFVGLTLFMMQQIAPGKHQMSHYAFASGIMNLGVMLPGMVSGYLSDLLGYRNFFIYVLIATIPAFLITYFIPFTYDDSKNK
;
A
#
# COMPACT_ATOMS: atom_id res chain seq x y z
N MET A 1 -28.72 -15.77 -46.80
CA MET A 1 -29.15 -14.48 -46.26
C MET A 1 -29.99 -14.74 -45.03
N GLN A 2 -29.43 -14.62 -43.86
CA GLN A 2 -30.04 -14.45 -42.53
C GLN A 2 -29.12 -15.03 -41.43
N GLN A 3 -27.99 -14.37 -41.26
CA GLN A 3 -27.19 -14.47 -40.03
C GLN A 3 -26.55 -13.11 -39.84
N ASN A 4 -27.22 -12.21 -39.15
CA ASN A 4 -26.65 -11.00 -38.55
C ASN A 4 -27.77 -10.14 -37.96
N LYS A 5 -28.37 -10.56 -36.86
CA LYS A 5 -29.15 -9.66 -35.99
C LYS A 5 -29.19 -10.28 -34.61
N THR A 6 -28.20 -9.95 -33.77
CA THR A 6 -28.34 -9.78 -32.32
C THR A 6 -26.94 -9.60 -31.69
N ALA A 7 -26.17 -8.67 -32.22
CA ALA A 7 -25.20 -7.96 -31.39
C ALA A 7 -26.01 -6.85 -30.71
N SER A 8 -26.62 -7.17 -29.57
CA SER A 8 -27.17 -6.16 -28.67
C SER A 8 -26.08 -5.11 -28.46
N GLN A 9 -26.35 -3.86 -28.90
CA GLN A 9 -25.50 -2.72 -28.62
C GLN A 9 -25.37 -2.60 -27.10
N ARG A 10 -24.32 -3.17 -26.55
CA ARG A 10 -23.98 -2.95 -25.15
C ARG A 10 -23.71 -1.47 -24.99
N LYS A 11 -24.48 -0.82 -24.14
CA LYS A 11 -24.21 0.53 -23.68
C LYS A 11 -22.83 0.52 -23.03
N THR A 12 -21.80 0.95 -23.77
CA THR A 12 -20.44 1.08 -23.24
C THR A 12 -20.48 2.17 -22.17
N ILE A 13 -20.28 1.78 -20.92
CA ILE A 13 -20.19 2.74 -19.81
C ILE A 13 -18.88 3.50 -19.97
N ASN A 14 -18.95 4.84 -19.95
CA ASN A 14 -17.76 5.68 -20.08
C ASN A 14 -16.75 5.34 -18.98
N PRO A 15 -15.49 5.01 -19.31
CA PRO A 15 -14.46 4.67 -18.34
C PRO A 15 -14.23 5.76 -17.27
N ALA A 16 -14.42 7.03 -17.62
CA ALA A 16 -14.33 8.15 -16.68
C ALA A 16 -15.33 8.05 -15.51
N CYS A 17 -16.41 7.28 -15.66
CA CYS A 17 -17.41 7.10 -14.61
C CYS A 17 -17.04 6.02 -13.58
N TRP A 18 -16.17 5.07 -13.93
CA TRP A 18 -15.88 3.96 -13.04
C TRP A 18 -14.39 3.79 -12.70
N VAL A 19 -13.47 4.11 -13.60
CA VAL A 19 -12.04 3.97 -13.33
C VAL A 19 -11.60 4.77 -12.09
N PRO A 20 -11.96 6.06 -11.95
CA PRO A 20 -11.59 6.84 -10.76
C PRO A 20 -12.06 6.21 -9.45
N THR A 21 -13.34 5.85 -9.37
CA THR A 21 -13.95 5.32 -8.15
C THR A 21 -13.50 3.92 -7.83
N ALA A 22 -13.24 3.07 -8.83
CA ALA A 22 -12.74 1.71 -8.64
C ALA A 22 -11.31 1.70 -8.06
N TYR A 23 -10.42 2.56 -8.55
CA TYR A 23 -9.06 2.66 -8.01
C TYR A 23 -8.96 3.45 -6.71
N PHE A 24 -9.89 4.35 -6.46
CA PHE A 24 -10.08 4.93 -5.13
C PHE A 24 -10.51 3.85 -4.11
N ALA A 25 -11.50 3.02 -4.46
CA ALA A 25 -11.96 1.91 -3.63
C ALA A 25 -10.90 0.81 -3.45
N MET A 26 -9.96 0.67 -4.37
CA MET A 26 -8.78 -0.20 -4.23
C MET A 26 -7.81 0.34 -3.17
N GLY A 27 -7.51 1.64 -3.21
CA GLY A 27 -6.54 2.27 -2.30
C GLY A 27 -7.06 2.44 -0.87
N LEU A 28 -8.33 2.80 -0.69
CA LEU A 28 -8.88 3.19 0.61
C LEU A 28 -8.76 2.08 1.69
N PRO A 29 -9.18 0.82 1.47
CA PRO A 29 -9.03 -0.24 2.45
C PRO A 29 -7.56 -0.53 2.79
N PHE A 30 -6.68 -0.56 1.79
CA PHE A 30 -5.26 -0.79 2.01
C PHE A 30 -4.65 0.25 2.95
N ILE A 31 -4.91 1.54 2.69
CA ILE A 31 -4.39 2.64 3.51
C ILE A 31 -5.03 2.64 4.90
N ALA A 32 -6.35 2.39 4.98
CA ALA A 32 -7.07 2.36 6.23
C ALA A 32 -6.49 1.32 7.21
N ILE A 33 -6.24 0.11 6.75
CA ILE A 33 -5.76 -0.98 7.64
C ILE A 33 -4.25 -0.98 7.85
N ASN A 34 -3.44 -0.35 6.97
CA ASN A 34 -1.99 -0.36 7.10
C ASN A 34 -1.40 0.91 7.70
N LEU A 35 -2.09 2.05 7.62
CA LEU A 35 -1.63 3.34 8.13
C LEU A 35 -2.59 3.96 9.13
N VAL A 36 -3.88 4.12 8.79
CA VAL A 36 -4.84 4.80 9.67
C VAL A 36 -5.06 4.01 10.97
N SER A 37 -5.17 2.68 10.87
CA SER A 37 -5.34 1.82 12.06
C SER A 37 -4.17 1.89 13.03
N VAL A 38 -2.95 2.19 12.55
CA VAL A 38 -1.75 2.34 13.40
C VAL A 38 -1.97 3.48 14.40
N PHE A 39 -2.48 4.62 13.94
CA PHE A 39 -2.80 5.75 14.82
C PHE A 39 -3.93 5.41 15.78
N MET A 40 -5.01 4.79 15.28
CA MET A 40 -6.13 4.36 16.12
C MET A 40 -5.65 3.47 17.28
N PHE A 41 -4.88 2.44 16.98
CA PHE A 41 -4.39 1.52 18.02
C PHE A 41 -3.43 2.22 19.00
N LYS A 42 -2.58 3.13 18.53
CA LYS A 42 -1.68 3.91 19.37
C LYS A 42 -2.45 4.79 20.35
N ASP A 43 -3.45 5.53 19.87
CA ASP A 43 -4.29 6.42 20.68
C ASP A 43 -5.16 5.63 21.71
N LEU A 44 -5.44 4.37 21.42
CA LEU A 44 -6.20 3.48 22.31
C LEU A 44 -5.30 2.62 23.23
N GLY A 45 -3.98 2.89 23.26
CA GLY A 45 -3.06 2.32 24.22
C GLY A 45 -2.51 0.94 23.88
N ILE A 46 -2.58 0.51 22.62
CA ILE A 46 -1.96 -0.73 22.15
C ILE A 46 -0.44 -0.51 22.03
N SER A 47 0.36 -1.48 22.42
CA SER A 47 1.81 -1.41 22.34
C SER A 47 2.34 -1.38 20.91
N ASP A 48 3.48 -0.70 20.70
CA ASP A 48 4.11 -0.59 19.38
C ASP A 48 4.46 -1.97 18.79
N THR A 49 4.91 -2.91 19.65
CA THR A 49 5.13 -4.31 19.26
C THR A 49 3.88 -4.94 18.66
N GLN A 50 2.73 -4.85 19.33
CA GLN A 50 1.48 -5.44 18.85
C GLN A 50 0.98 -4.75 17.57
N ILE A 51 1.04 -3.42 17.52
CA ILE A 51 0.64 -2.64 16.34
C ILE A 51 1.48 -3.05 15.13
N ALA A 52 2.81 -2.99 15.26
CA ALA A 52 3.71 -3.27 14.15
C ALA A 52 3.59 -4.72 13.67
N PHE A 53 3.51 -5.69 14.59
CA PHE A 53 3.37 -7.11 14.24
C PHE A 53 2.08 -7.37 13.47
N TRP A 54 0.94 -7.05 14.06
CA TRP A 54 -0.36 -7.40 13.49
C TRP A 54 -0.68 -6.64 12.22
N THR A 55 -0.40 -5.32 12.16
CA THR A 55 -0.67 -4.53 10.95
C THR A 55 0.30 -4.87 9.81
N SER A 56 1.47 -5.42 10.09
CA SER A 56 2.36 -5.97 9.06
C SER A 56 1.87 -7.33 8.56
N LEU A 57 1.45 -8.21 9.46
CA LEU A 57 0.94 -9.53 9.12
C LEU A 57 -0.33 -9.44 8.22
N ILE A 58 -1.18 -8.47 8.45
CA ILE A 58 -2.37 -8.21 7.64
C ILE A 58 -2.04 -7.88 6.18
N MET A 59 -0.81 -7.50 5.84
CA MET A 59 -0.39 -7.29 4.45
C MET A 59 -0.24 -8.61 3.66
N MET A 60 -0.24 -9.77 4.33
CA MET A 60 -0.01 -11.08 3.71
C MET A 60 -0.95 -11.37 2.52
N PRO A 61 -2.26 -11.08 2.54
CA PRO A 61 -3.12 -11.34 1.40
C PRO A 61 -2.66 -10.64 0.11
N TRP A 62 -2.21 -9.39 0.18
CA TRP A 62 -1.68 -8.69 -1.00
C TRP A 62 -0.38 -9.30 -1.53
N THR A 63 0.40 -9.91 -0.65
CA THR A 63 1.61 -10.65 -1.03
C THR A 63 1.27 -11.96 -1.73
N LEU A 64 0.26 -12.66 -1.24
CA LEU A 64 -0.13 -14.00 -1.70
C LEU A 64 -1.27 -13.99 -2.72
N LYS A 65 -1.80 -12.84 -3.14
CA LYS A 65 -2.97 -12.74 -4.01
C LYS A 65 -2.85 -13.51 -5.33
N PHE A 66 -1.63 -13.75 -5.81
CA PHE A 66 -1.38 -14.56 -7.00
C PHE A 66 -1.85 -16.02 -6.85
N LEU A 67 -1.91 -16.56 -5.61
CA LEU A 67 -2.34 -17.95 -5.36
C LEU A 67 -3.79 -18.19 -5.73
N TRP A 68 -4.66 -17.19 -5.58
CA TRP A 68 -6.09 -17.35 -5.89
C TRP A 68 -6.55 -16.52 -7.09
N SER A 69 -5.70 -15.71 -7.69
CA SER A 69 -6.07 -14.88 -8.84
C SER A 69 -6.65 -15.70 -10.01
N HIS A 70 -6.05 -16.85 -10.30
CA HIS A 70 -6.50 -17.76 -11.37
C HIS A 70 -7.87 -18.38 -11.08
N PHE A 71 -8.20 -18.64 -9.80
CA PHE A 71 -9.52 -19.16 -9.43
C PHE A 71 -10.64 -18.14 -9.65
N LEU A 72 -10.36 -16.85 -9.48
CA LEU A 72 -11.35 -15.80 -9.73
C LEU A 72 -11.77 -15.73 -11.20
N GLU A 73 -10.88 -16.11 -12.12
CA GLU A 73 -11.18 -16.15 -13.55
C GLU A 73 -12.15 -17.28 -13.94
N MET A 74 -12.24 -18.35 -13.12
CA MET A 74 -13.06 -19.53 -13.40
C MET A 74 -14.50 -19.38 -12.89
N TYR A 75 -14.71 -18.55 -11.87
CA TYR A 75 -15.99 -18.49 -11.16
C TYR A 75 -16.74 -17.25 -11.43
N ARG A 76 -17.66 -16.76 -11.72
CA ARG A 76 -18.36 -15.49 -11.79
C ARG A 76 -17.68 -14.44 -12.67
N THR A 77 -18.33 -13.31 -12.78
CA THR A 77 -17.80 -12.14 -13.49
C THR A 77 -16.85 -11.35 -12.60
N LYS A 78 -15.89 -10.66 -13.18
CA LYS A 78 -14.99 -9.75 -12.44
C LYS A 78 -15.77 -8.66 -11.71
N LYS A 79 -16.83 -8.11 -12.35
CA LYS A 79 -17.77 -7.18 -11.71
C LYS A 79 -18.37 -7.72 -10.41
N PHE A 80 -18.76 -8.99 -10.39
CA PHE A 80 -19.32 -9.63 -9.18
C PHE A 80 -18.32 -9.55 -8.02
N PHE A 81 -17.04 -9.87 -8.27
CA PHE A 81 -16.03 -9.81 -7.22
C PHE A 81 -15.74 -8.38 -6.77
N VAL A 82 -15.68 -7.40 -7.68
CA VAL A 82 -15.53 -5.99 -7.29
C VAL A 82 -16.66 -5.56 -6.37
N LEU A 83 -17.92 -5.81 -6.74
CA LEU A 83 -19.08 -5.40 -5.93
C LEU A 83 -19.12 -6.08 -4.56
N ILE A 84 -18.91 -7.39 -4.50
CA ILE A 84 -18.98 -8.10 -3.23
C ILE A 84 -17.86 -7.68 -2.28
N THR A 85 -16.66 -7.42 -2.81
CA THR A 85 -15.53 -7.00 -1.98
C THR A 85 -15.67 -5.57 -1.48
N GLU A 86 -16.23 -4.65 -2.29
CA GLU A 86 -16.53 -3.29 -1.84
C GLU A 86 -17.58 -3.26 -0.73
N LEU A 87 -18.72 -3.95 -0.94
CA LEU A 87 -19.79 -4.01 0.04
C LEU A 87 -19.36 -4.75 1.32
N LEU A 88 -18.64 -5.88 1.17
CA LEU A 88 -18.10 -6.63 2.31
C LEU A 88 -17.13 -5.77 3.11
N SER A 89 -16.17 -5.12 2.45
CA SER A 89 -15.21 -4.24 3.12
C SER A 89 -15.92 -3.08 3.84
N GLY A 90 -16.95 -2.50 3.22
CA GLY A 90 -17.74 -1.44 3.82
C GLY A 90 -18.44 -1.92 5.11
N VAL A 91 -19.14 -3.06 5.07
CA VAL A 91 -19.78 -3.65 6.26
C VAL A 91 -18.74 -3.96 7.33
N LEU A 92 -17.60 -4.55 6.97
CA LEU A 92 -16.55 -4.91 7.92
C LEU A 92 -15.87 -3.69 8.55
N PHE A 93 -15.70 -2.57 7.84
CA PHE A 93 -15.25 -1.33 8.47
C PHE A 93 -16.28 -0.79 9.47
N GLY A 94 -17.57 -0.99 9.22
CA GLY A 94 -18.61 -0.75 10.22
C GLY A 94 -18.47 -1.63 11.47
N VAL A 95 -18.08 -2.90 11.29
CA VAL A 95 -17.77 -3.81 12.42
C VAL A 95 -16.54 -3.32 13.19
N VAL A 96 -15.48 -2.84 12.50
CA VAL A 96 -14.32 -2.23 13.16
C VAL A 96 -14.74 -1.01 13.97
N ALA A 97 -15.55 -0.11 13.40
CA ALA A 97 -16.07 1.06 14.13
C ALA A 97 -16.85 0.62 15.38
N PHE A 98 -17.76 -0.34 15.24
CA PHE A 98 -18.58 -0.83 16.34
C PHE A 98 -17.76 -1.59 17.40
N SER A 99 -16.66 -2.23 17.02
CA SER A 99 -15.80 -2.96 17.95
C SER A 99 -15.20 -2.08 19.06
N LEU A 100 -15.05 -0.77 18.79
CA LEU A 100 -14.48 0.19 19.74
C LEU A 100 -15.34 0.43 20.99
N PHE A 101 -16.56 -0.09 21.05
CA PHE A 101 -17.38 -0.13 22.25
C PHE A 101 -16.98 -1.23 23.25
N PHE A 102 -16.17 -2.20 22.83
CA PHE A 102 -15.86 -3.38 23.64
C PHE A 102 -14.41 -3.36 24.14
N ASP A 103 -14.18 -3.96 25.29
CA ASP A 103 -12.83 -4.09 25.86
C ASP A 103 -11.90 -4.92 24.97
N TYR A 104 -12.42 -5.90 24.24
CA TYR A 104 -11.69 -6.74 23.32
C TYR A 104 -11.58 -6.15 21.90
N PHE A 105 -11.75 -4.82 21.75
CA PHE A 105 -11.76 -4.14 20.45
C PHE A 105 -10.56 -4.47 19.58
N PHE A 106 -9.36 -4.61 20.15
CA PHE A 106 -8.15 -4.89 19.40
C PHE A 106 -8.24 -6.22 18.65
N ALA A 107 -8.61 -7.30 19.35
CA ALA A 107 -8.73 -8.62 18.73
C ALA A 107 -9.84 -8.65 17.67
N ILE A 108 -10.97 -8.00 17.93
CA ILE A 108 -12.09 -7.91 16.96
C ILE A 108 -11.65 -7.09 15.74
N SER A 109 -11.03 -5.93 15.94
CA SER A 109 -10.58 -5.07 14.85
C SER A 109 -9.55 -5.78 13.98
N ILE A 110 -8.50 -6.39 14.56
CA ILE A 110 -7.45 -7.10 13.82
C ILE A 110 -8.03 -8.27 13.03
N SER A 111 -8.89 -9.09 13.63
CA SER A 111 -9.54 -10.22 12.95
C SER A 111 -10.41 -9.74 11.79
N THR A 112 -11.18 -8.68 12.00
CA THR A 112 -12.03 -8.08 10.96
C THR A 112 -11.17 -7.46 9.85
N MET A 113 -10.09 -6.75 10.18
CA MET A 113 -9.15 -6.18 9.22
C MET A 113 -8.42 -7.26 8.41
N ALA A 114 -8.16 -8.43 8.96
CA ALA A 114 -7.61 -9.55 8.20
C ALA A 114 -8.59 -10.01 7.09
N VAL A 115 -9.89 -10.06 7.38
CA VAL A 115 -10.91 -10.37 6.35
C VAL A 115 -11.00 -9.24 5.31
N ILE A 116 -10.93 -7.96 5.74
CA ILE A 116 -10.87 -6.82 4.82
C ILE A 116 -9.62 -6.91 3.92
N ALA A 117 -8.49 -7.37 4.43
CA ALA A 117 -7.27 -7.54 3.66
C ALA A 117 -7.42 -8.58 2.53
N PHE A 118 -8.05 -9.73 2.82
CA PHE A 118 -8.39 -10.71 1.77
C PHE A 118 -9.39 -10.15 0.76
N SER A 119 -10.40 -9.42 1.24
CA SER A 119 -11.38 -8.72 0.40
C SER A 119 -10.67 -7.70 -0.51
N GLY A 120 -9.80 -6.84 0.04
CA GLY A 120 -9.05 -5.84 -0.70
C GLY A 120 -8.10 -6.43 -1.74
N ALA A 121 -7.35 -7.47 -1.37
CA ALA A 121 -6.47 -8.17 -2.31
C ALA A 121 -7.25 -8.83 -3.47
N THR A 122 -8.46 -9.35 -3.18
CA THR A 122 -9.37 -9.89 -4.20
C THR A 122 -9.97 -8.79 -5.07
N HIS A 123 -10.31 -7.65 -4.47
CA HIS A 123 -10.78 -6.46 -5.17
C HIS A 123 -9.74 -5.98 -6.20
N ASP A 124 -8.46 -5.89 -5.81
CA ASP A 124 -7.37 -5.49 -6.70
C ASP A 124 -7.34 -6.35 -7.97
N ILE A 125 -7.34 -7.69 -7.79
CA ILE A 125 -7.31 -8.63 -8.91
C ILE A 125 -8.53 -8.44 -9.83
N ALA A 126 -9.71 -8.31 -9.23
CA ALA A 126 -10.95 -8.19 -9.97
C ALA A 126 -11.07 -6.85 -10.69
N CYS A 127 -10.68 -5.75 -10.04
CA CYS A 127 -10.68 -4.41 -10.59
C CYS A 127 -9.74 -4.28 -11.79
N ASP A 128 -8.48 -4.73 -11.64
CA ASP A 128 -7.52 -4.77 -12.75
C ASP A 128 -8.03 -5.66 -13.89
N GLY A 129 -8.72 -6.75 -13.53
CA GLY A 129 -9.35 -7.63 -14.49
C GLY A 129 -10.49 -6.97 -15.28
N VAL A 130 -11.33 -6.13 -14.65
CA VAL A 130 -12.35 -5.32 -15.35
C VAL A 130 -11.67 -4.32 -16.26
N TYR A 131 -10.67 -3.61 -15.77
CA TYR A 131 -9.90 -2.62 -16.53
C TYR A 131 -9.31 -3.21 -17.81
N MET A 132 -8.65 -4.35 -17.72
CA MET A 132 -8.04 -5.01 -18.88
C MET A 132 -9.07 -5.61 -19.87
N ALA A 133 -10.24 -6.05 -19.39
CA ALA A 133 -11.24 -6.69 -20.22
C ALA A 133 -12.16 -5.71 -20.95
N GLU A 134 -12.45 -4.57 -20.32
CA GLU A 134 -13.43 -3.61 -20.85
C GLU A 134 -12.81 -2.44 -21.60
N LEU A 135 -11.51 -2.18 -21.43
CA LEU A 135 -10.79 -1.13 -22.11
C LEU A 135 -9.94 -1.68 -23.26
N ASN A 136 -10.04 -1.06 -24.43
CA ASN A 136 -9.10 -1.30 -25.51
C ASN A 136 -7.72 -0.73 -25.17
N LYS A 137 -6.68 -1.04 -25.95
CA LYS A 137 -5.29 -0.62 -25.67
C LYS A 137 -5.12 0.91 -25.60
N GLU A 138 -5.88 1.66 -26.40
CA GLU A 138 -5.84 3.11 -26.42
C GLU A 138 -6.44 3.69 -25.14
N ASP A 139 -7.62 3.21 -24.73
CA ASP A 139 -8.25 3.60 -23.47
C ASP A 139 -7.44 3.16 -22.25
N GLN A 140 -6.85 1.97 -22.27
CA GLN A 140 -5.93 1.55 -21.21
C GLN A 140 -4.77 2.54 -21.05
N ALA A 141 -4.11 2.93 -22.14
CA ALA A 141 -3.05 3.92 -22.10
C ALA A 141 -3.53 5.31 -21.62
N LYS A 142 -4.74 5.71 -22.02
CA LYS A 142 -5.36 6.98 -21.61
C LYS A 142 -5.68 7.02 -20.10
N TYR A 143 -6.21 5.93 -19.54
CA TYR A 143 -6.71 5.90 -18.17
C TYR A 143 -5.69 5.37 -17.14
N ILE A 144 -4.50 4.90 -17.54
CA ILE A 144 -3.48 4.41 -16.60
C ILE A 144 -3.03 5.50 -15.61
N GLY A 145 -2.92 6.74 -16.08
CA GLY A 145 -2.62 7.88 -15.21
C GLY A 145 -3.73 8.18 -14.20
N VAL A 146 -5.00 8.05 -14.62
CA VAL A 146 -6.17 8.23 -13.77
C VAL A 146 -6.23 7.15 -12.68
N GLN A 147 -5.93 5.91 -13.04
CA GLN A 147 -5.80 4.78 -12.13
C GLN A 147 -4.84 5.12 -10.97
N GLY A 148 -3.60 5.46 -11.30
CA GLY A 148 -2.58 5.82 -10.30
C GLY A 148 -2.96 7.08 -9.49
N ALA A 149 -3.53 8.09 -10.15
CA ALA A 149 -3.95 9.32 -9.48
C ALA A 149 -5.02 9.06 -8.42
N PHE A 150 -6.07 8.29 -8.72
CA PHE A 150 -7.16 8.04 -7.78
C PHE A 150 -6.78 7.07 -6.65
N TYR A 151 -5.84 6.14 -6.88
CA TYR A 151 -5.22 5.39 -5.79
C TYR A 151 -4.48 6.33 -4.81
N ASN A 152 -3.75 7.32 -5.32
CA ASN A 152 -3.08 8.33 -4.48
C ASN A 152 -4.07 9.32 -3.83
N VAL A 153 -5.20 9.64 -4.47
CA VAL A 153 -6.29 10.40 -3.85
C VAL A 153 -6.86 9.64 -2.65
N ALA A 154 -7.04 8.32 -2.75
CA ALA A 154 -7.46 7.52 -1.60
C ALA A 154 -6.45 7.60 -0.44
N LYS A 155 -5.15 7.58 -0.74
CA LYS A 155 -4.09 7.77 0.27
C LYS A 155 -4.15 9.15 0.91
N LEU A 156 -4.33 10.21 0.11
CA LEU A 156 -4.46 11.57 0.61
C LEU A 156 -5.69 11.73 1.51
N VAL A 157 -6.84 11.18 1.09
CA VAL A 157 -8.08 11.22 1.89
C VAL A 157 -7.92 10.44 3.18
N ALA A 158 -7.42 9.20 3.13
CA ALA A 158 -7.35 8.35 4.31
C ALA A 158 -6.27 8.83 5.29
N ASN A 159 -5.02 8.94 4.85
CA ASN A 159 -3.89 9.26 5.72
C ASN A 159 -3.76 10.78 6.02
N GLY A 160 -4.27 11.63 5.13
CA GLY A 160 -4.31 13.08 5.34
C GLY A 160 -5.61 13.51 6.00
N GLY A 161 -6.70 13.49 5.23
CA GLY A 161 -7.99 14.03 5.63
C GLY A 161 -8.62 13.33 6.83
N LEU A 162 -8.74 11.99 6.79
CA LEU A 162 -9.41 11.24 7.85
C LEU A 162 -8.60 11.22 9.15
N VAL A 163 -7.26 11.15 9.08
CA VAL A 163 -6.40 11.23 10.27
C VAL A 163 -6.49 12.63 10.92
N ALA A 164 -6.42 13.68 10.11
CA ALA A 164 -6.60 15.05 10.63
C ALA A 164 -8.01 15.25 11.24
N MET A 165 -9.04 14.72 10.59
CA MET A 165 -10.41 14.76 11.11
C MET A 165 -10.55 13.96 12.42
N ALA A 166 -9.84 12.84 12.59
CA ALA A 166 -9.82 12.10 13.86
C ALA A 166 -9.27 12.95 14.98
N GLY A 167 -8.20 13.73 14.74
CA GLY A 167 -7.67 14.69 15.72
C GLY A 167 -8.69 15.75 16.12
N ALA A 168 -9.29 16.43 15.16
CA ALA A 168 -10.29 17.46 15.41
C ALA A 168 -11.53 16.91 16.14
N LEU A 169 -11.97 15.69 15.80
CA LEU A 169 -13.07 15.03 16.51
C LEU A 169 -12.69 14.65 17.94
N ALA A 170 -11.47 14.15 18.16
CA ALA A 170 -11.00 13.82 19.50
C ALA A 170 -10.96 15.06 20.40
N GLU A 171 -10.46 16.22 19.91
CA GLU A 171 -10.52 17.50 20.61
C GLU A 171 -11.96 17.91 20.90
N HIS A 172 -12.87 17.77 19.92
CA HIS A 172 -14.30 18.07 20.12
C HIS A 172 -14.93 17.19 21.20
N PHE A 173 -14.51 15.93 21.33
CA PHE A 173 -14.96 15.02 22.36
C PHE A 173 -14.21 15.15 23.70
N GLY A 174 -13.38 16.17 23.83
CA GLY A 174 -12.72 16.54 25.08
C GLY A 174 -11.37 15.89 25.31
N ALA A 175 -10.68 15.44 24.24
CA ALA A 175 -9.28 15.03 24.36
C ALA A 175 -8.42 16.23 24.77
N ILE A 176 -7.57 16.04 25.79
CA ILE A 176 -6.68 17.05 26.35
C ILE A 176 -5.26 16.73 25.90
N GLU A 177 -4.62 17.68 25.25
CA GLU A 177 -3.23 17.54 24.82
C GLU A 177 -2.30 17.35 26.03
N GLY A 178 -1.40 16.35 25.93
CA GLY A 178 -0.49 16.00 27.03
C GLY A 178 -1.09 15.19 28.17
N ALA A 179 -2.40 14.91 28.16
CA ALA A 179 -3.00 14.03 29.15
C ALA A 179 -2.67 12.55 28.86
N SER A 180 -2.82 11.69 29.89
CA SER A 180 -2.56 10.26 29.74
C SER A 180 -3.49 9.61 28.69
N ILE A 181 -3.07 8.47 28.13
CA ILE A 181 -3.85 7.70 27.17
C ILE A 181 -5.20 7.32 27.80
N ASP A 182 -5.22 6.90 29.06
CA ASP A 182 -6.45 6.49 29.76
C ASP A 182 -7.43 7.66 29.91
N ALA A 183 -6.94 8.87 30.15
CA ALA A 183 -7.79 10.06 30.25
C ALA A 183 -8.45 10.41 28.91
N ASN A 184 -7.76 10.21 27.81
CA ASN A 184 -8.22 10.56 26.47
C ASN A 184 -8.90 9.39 25.73
N LYS A 185 -8.86 8.18 26.27
CA LYS A 185 -9.31 6.94 25.59
C LYS A 185 -10.76 7.04 25.08
N GLY A 186 -11.67 7.60 25.88
CA GLY A 186 -13.07 7.77 25.47
C GLY A 186 -13.26 8.72 24.30
N ALA A 187 -12.53 9.84 24.30
CA ALA A 187 -12.56 10.83 23.20
C ALA A 187 -11.99 10.25 21.91
N TYR A 188 -10.83 9.58 21.97
CA TYR A 188 -10.24 8.91 20.80
C TYR A 188 -11.09 7.74 20.30
N SER A 189 -11.68 6.93 21.20
CA SER A 189 -12.60 5.85 20.80
C SER A 189 -13.78 6.39 19.99
N SER A 190 -14.41 7.47 20.46
CA SER A 190 -15.54 8.11 19.76
C SER A 190 -15.11 8.70 18.41
N ALA A 191 -13.94 9.36 18.35
CA ALA A 191 -13.41 9.93 17.12
C ALA A 191 -13.13 8.83 16.09
N TRP A 192 -12.37 7.80 16.45
CA TRP A 192 -12.01 6.71 15.55
C TRP A 192 -13.22 5.88 15.10
N MET A 193 -14.24 5.74 15.95
CA MET A 193 -15.51 5.12 15.57
C MET A 193 -16.17 5.87 14.40
N ILE A 194 -16.21 7.19 14.46
CA ILE A 194 -16.76 8.01 13.37
C ILE A 194 -15.90 7.85 12.12
N ILE A 195 -14.57 7.87 12.24
CA ILE A 195 -13.66 7.73 11.10
C ILE A 195 -13.87 6.41 10.36
N PHE A 196 -13.87 5.28 11.08
CA PHE A 196 -14.11 3.97 10.47
C PHE A 196 -15.56 3.83 9.97
N GLY A 197 -16.53 4.47 10.62
CA GLY A 197 -17.90 4.62 10.12
C GLY A 197 -17.98 5.38 8.79
N VAL A 198 -17.22 6.46 8.65
CA VAL A 198 -17.10 7.23 7.37
C VAL A 198 -16.47 6.37 6.28
N ILE A 199 -15.37 5.62 6.58
CA ILE A 199 -14.75 4.70 5.62
C ILE A 199 -15.78 3.63 5.19
N ALA A 200 -16.52 3.06 6.13
CA ALA A 200 -17.57 2.09 5.86
C ALA A 200 -18.64 2.68 4.91
N ALA A 201 -19.13 3.87 5.20
CA ALA A 201 -20.12 4.55 4.37
C ALA A 201 -19.59 4.82 2.95
N ILE A 202 -18.36 5.30 2.81
CA ILE A 202 -17.74 5.55 1.50
C ILE A 202 -17.68 4.24 0.70
N MET A 203 -17.20 3.14 1.28
CA MET A 203 -17.09 1.85 0.58
C MET A 203 -18.45 1.32 0.14
N VAL A 204 -19.47 1.38 1.02
CA VAL A 204 -20.84 0.97 0.68
C VAL A 204 -21.42 1.82 -0.45
N LEU A 205 -21.26 3.15 -0.37
CA LEU A 205 -21.77 4.06 -1.39
C LEU A 205 -21.11 3.82 -2.75
N ILE A 206 -19.78 3.57 -2.79
CA ILE A 206 -19.07 3.21 -4.01
C ILE A 206 -19.59 1.86 -4.54
N GLY A 207 -19.76 0.85 -3.70
CA GLY A 207 -20.31 -0.44 -4.09
C GLY A 207 -21.71 -0.31 -4.69
N ILE A 208 -22.60 0.48 -4.09
CA ILE A 208 -23.94 0.77 -4.64
C ILE A 208 -23.83 1.50 -5.99
N TYR A 209 -22.95 2.49 -6.10
CA TYR A 209 -22.69 3.21 -7.34
C TYR A 209 -22.22 2.26 -8.45
N HIS A 210 -21.31 1.35 -8.15
CA HIS A 210 -20.74 0.38 -9.08
C HIS A 210 -21.73 -0.70 -9.54
N ILE A 211 -22.85 -0.92 -8.84
CA ILE A 211 -23.93 -1.80 -9.35
C ILE A 211 -24.36 -1.35 -10.76
N LYS A 212 -24.47 -0.05 -10.99
CA LYS A 212 -24.92 0.53 -12.26
C LYS A 212 -23.73 0.98 -13.15
N MET A 213 -22.69 1.55 -12.55
CA MET A 213 -21.63 2.24 -13.30
C MET A 213 -20.41 1.37 -13.62
N LEU A 214 -20.26 0.19 -13.02
CA LEU A 214 -19.20 -0.74 -13.41
C LEU A 214 -19.67 -1.59 -14.60
N PRO A 215 -18.89 -1.72 -15.69
CA PRO A 215 -19.26 -2.56 -16.81
C PRO A 215 -19.32 -4.05 -16.44
N SER A 216 -20.19 -4.80 -17.10
CA SER A 216 -20.32 -6.24 -16.92
C SER A 216 -19.34 -6.96 -17.84
N THR A 217 -18.30 -7.54 -17.26
CA THR A 217 -17.41 -8.45 -17.99
C THR A 217 -18.13 -9.77 -18.28
N GLN A 218 -18.07 -10.25 -19.52
CA GLN A 218 -18.49 -11.63 -19.78
C GLN A 218 -17.45 -12.58 -19.20
N VAL A 219 -17.93 -13.69 -18.64
CA VAL A 219 -17.08 -14.87 -18.42
C VAL A 219 -16.64 -15.31 -19.81
N PRO A 220 -15.34 -15.39 -20.11
CA PRO A 220 -14.88 -15.89 -21.39
C PRO A 220 -15.47 -17.28 -21.65
N SER A 221 -16.10 -17.46 -22.79
CA SER A 221 -16.67 -18.76 -23.21
C SER A 221 -15.61 -19.77 -23.66
N THR A 222 -14.34 -19.43 -23.56
CA THR A 222 -13.21 -20.28 -23.91
C THR A 222 -12.98 -21.31 -22.82
N THR A 223 -13.17 -22.59 -23.21
CA THR A 223 -12.78 -23.82 -22.49
C THR A 223 -12.51 -23.62 -21.01
N LYS A 224 -13.49 -24.01 -20.20
CA LYS A 224 -13.35 -24.03 -18.73
C LYS A 224 -12.15 -24.92 -18.40
N LYS A 225 -11.00 -24.29 -18.13
CA LYS A 225 -9.86 -25.03 -17.57
C LYS A 225 -10.30 -25.65 -16.26
N THR A 226 -9.96 -26.87 -16.05
CA THR A 226 -10.18 -27.55 -14.77
C THR A 226 -9.28 -26.95 -13.70
N ALA A 227 -9.66 -27.04 -12.42
CA ALA A 227 -8.82 -26.59 -11.31
C ALA A 227 -7.42 -27.24 -11.34
N SER A 228 -7.33 -28.48 -11.82
CA SER A 228 -6.07 -29.20 -12.01
C SER A 228 -5.19 -28.55 -13.08
N GLU A 229 -5.75 -28.18 -14.23
CA GLU A 229 -5.00 -27.52 -15.32
C GLU A 229 -4.47 -26.15 -14.87
N VAL A 230 -5.29 -25.37 -14.13
CA VAL A 230 -4.87 -24.08 -13.55
C VAL A 230 -3.76 -24.28 -12.53
N GLY A 231 -3.85 -25.31 -11.68
CA GLY A 231 -2.80 -25.66 -10.73
C GLY A 231 -1.48 -26.05 -11.43
N HIS A 232 -1.53 -26.84 -12.49
CA HIS A 232 -0.33 -27.19 -13.29
C HIS A 232 0.29 -25.97 -13.96
N GLU A 233 -0.50 -25.05 -14.52
CA GLU A 233 0.01 -23.80 -15.08
C GLU A 233 0.68 -22.92 -14.00
N LEU A 234 0.06 -22.79 -12.83
CA LEU A 234 0.64 -22.04 -11.72
C LEU A 234 1.99 -22.61 -11.29
N VAL A 235 2.09 -23.93 -11.14
CA VAL A 235 3.36 -24.61 -10.83
C VAL A 235 4.39 -24.36 -11.92
N ALA A 236 4.01 -24.45 -13.19
CA ALA A 236 4.91 -24.18 -14.31
C ALA A 236 5.43 -22.72 -14.30
N VAL A 237 4.57 -21.75 -13.98
CA VAL A 237 4.94 -20.32 -13.83
C VAL A 237 5.94 -20.14 -12.69
N ILE A 238 5.68 -20.79 -11.52
CA ILE A 238 6.55 -20.74 -10.35
C ILE A 238 7.93 -21.32 -10.69
N VAL A 239 7.97 -22.52 -11.25
CA VAL A 239 9.23 -23.17 -11.63
C VAL A 239 10.00 -22.30 -12.62
N ASN A 240 9.33 -21.78 -13.66
CA ASN A 240 9.96 -20.90 -14.64
C ASN A 240 10.51 -19.60 -14.00
N PHE A 241 9.84 -19.06 -12.99
CA PHE A 241 10.34 -17.90 -12.24
C PHE A 241 11.66 -18.23 -11.53
N PHE A 242 11.72 -19.33 -10.79
CA PHE A 242 12.91 -19.71 -10.01
C PHE A 242 14.07 -20.24 -10.87
N THR A 243 13.84 -20.60 -12.13
CA THR A 243 14.90 -21.01 -13.06
C THR A 243 15.53 -19.86 -13.84
N LYS A 244 15.07 -18.62 -13.65
CA LYS A 244 15.65 -17.45 -14.32
C LYS A 244 17.07 -17.19 -13.87
N LYS A 245 17.89 -16.68 -14.81
CA LYS A 245 19.26 -16.28 -14.52
C LYS A 245 19.30 -15.19 -13.44
N HIS A 246 20.16 -15.35 -12.44
CA HIS A 246 20.33 -14.45 -11.31
C HIS A 246 19.11 -14.25 -10.40
N ILE A 247 18.07 -15.08 -10.51
CA ILE A 247 16.81 -14.85 -9.78
C ILE A 247 16.99 -14.77 -8.26
N LEU A 248 17.86 -15.61 -7.70
CA LEU A 248 18.13 -15.60 -6.25
C LEU A 248 18.77 -14.27 -5.80
N TYR A 249 19.69 -13.74 -6.60
CA TYR A 249 20.25 -12.41 -6.37
C TYR A 249 19.17 -11.31 -6.46
N TYR A 250 18.29 -11.40 -7.45
CA TYR A 250 17.19 -10.44 -7.61
C TYR A 250 16.18 -10.49 -6.46
N ILE A 251 15.87 -11.68 -5.94
CA ILE A 251 15.03 -11.84 -4.74
C ILE A 251 15.70 -11.16 -3.53
N CYS A 252 16.98 -11.45 -3.29
CA CYS A 252 17.73 -10.79 -2.23
C CYS A 252 17.77 -9.27 -2.42
N PHE A 253 17.98 -8.80 -3.64
CA PHE A 253 17.96 -7.36 -3.96
C PHE A 253 16.62 -6.73 -3.62
N ILE A 254 15.50 -7.30 -4.06
CA ILE A 254 14.16 -6.75 -3.77
C ILE A 254 13.93 -6.62 -2.26
N ILE A 255 14.27 -7.67 -1.50
CA ILE A 255 14.07 -7.69 -0.05
C ILE A 255 14.98 -6.66 0.64
N LEU A 256 16.27 -6.67 0.33
CA LEU A 256 17.25 -5.81 0.98
C LEU A 256 17.11 -4.34 0.58
N TYR A 257 16.65 -4.06 -0.64
CA TYR A 257 16.39 -2.69 -1.10
C TYR A 257 15.37 -1.96 -0.21
N ARG A 258 14.36 -2.70 0.29
CA ARG A 258 13.27 -2.19 1.12
C ARG A 258 13.41 -2.50 2.61
N LEU A 259 14.50 -3.13 3.04
CA LEU A 259 14.67 -3.59 4.41
C LEU A 259 14.52 -2.46 5.44
N ALA A 260 15.24 -1.35 5.25
CA ALA A 260 15.19 -0.20 6.13
C ALA A 260 13.82 0.50 6.11
N GLU A 261 13.20 0.61 4.93
CA GLU A 261 11.83 1.12 4.78
C GLU A 261 10.82 0.29 5.57
N GLY A 262 10.94 -1.04 5.54
CA GLY A 262 10.04 -1.93 6.28
C GLY A 262 10.06 -1.67 7.79
N PHE A 263 11.23 -1.35 8.36
CA PHE A 263 11.34 -0.91 9.76
C PHE A 263 10.67 0.46 9.99
N ILE A 264 10.95 1.44 9.14
CA ILE A 264 10.45 2.81 9.29
C ILE A 264 8.94 2.88 9.09
N MET A 265 8.41 2.20 8.11
CA MET A 265 6.99 2.29 7.71
C MET A 265 6.02 2.07 8.88
N LYS A 266 6.40 1.25 9.86
CA LYS A 266 5.57 0.99 11.04
C LYS A 266 5.92 1.88 12.24
N ILE A 267 7.17 2.19 12.43
CA ILE A 267 7.62 2.91 13.64
C ILE A 267 7.58 4.43 13.47
N ALA A 268 7.80 4.96 12.26
CA ALA A 268 7.73 6.41 12.06
C ALA A 268 6.39 7.03 12.48
N PRO A 269 5.21 6.50 12.09
CA PRO A 269 3.94 7.01 12.58
C PRO A 269 3.81 6.97 14.12
N LEU A 270 4.28 5.88 14.73
CA LEU A 270 4.25 5.70 16.18
C LEU A 270 5.16 6.70 16.88
N PHE A 271 6.37 6.90 16.37
CA PHE A 271 7.34 7.88 16.85
C PHE A 271 6.82 9.33 16.75
N LEU A 272 6.21 9.67 15.63
CA LEU A 272 5.63 11.01 15.45
C LEU A 272 4.53 11.29 16.49
N ARG A 273 3.74 10.26 16.82
CA ARG A 273 2.58 10.35 17.72
C ARG A 273 2.94 10.19 19.20
N ALA A 274 3.96 9.37 19.51
CA ALA A 274 4.37 9.11 20.89
C ALA A 274 4.78 10.40 21.61
N SER A 275 4.48 10.48 22.91
CA SER A 275 4.84 11.63 23.74
C SER A 275 6.36 11.82 23.86
N ARG A 276 6.79 13.03 24.15
CA ARG A 276 8.22 13.39 24.23
C ARG A 276 8.93 12.75 25.40
N ASP A 277 8.24 12.49 26.50
CA ASP A 277 8.78 11.80 27.68
C ASP A 277 9.24 10.36 27.38
N VAL A 278 8.63 9.70 26.40
CA VAL A 278 9.07 8.38 25.92
C VAL A 278 9.95 8.47 24.66
N GLY A 279 10.41 9.67 24.31
CA GLY A 279 11.33 9.87 23.17
C GLY A 279 10.64 10.03 21.81
N GLY A 280 9.32 10.15 21.77
CA GLY A 280 8.54 10.51 20.57
C GLY A 280 8.56 12.00 20.27
N LEU A 281 7.85 12.46 19.23
CA LEU A 281 7.75 13.89 18.89
C LEU A 281 6.49 14.56 19.42
N GLY A 282 5.48 13.83 19.89
CA GLY A 282 4.27 14.34 20.49
C GLY A 282 3.39 15.13 19.51
N LEU A 283 3.41 14.81 18.22
CA LEU A 283 2.59 15.52 17.24
C LEU A 283 1.11 15.17 17.39
N SER A 284 0.26 16.16 17.18
CA SER A 284 -1.19 15.95 17.07
C SER A 284 -1.54 15.18 15.81
N LEU A 285 -2.70 14.52 15.80
CA LEU A 285 -3.19 13.82 14.60
C LEU A 285 -3.43 14.79 13.44
N THR A 286 -3.83 16.02 13.73
CA THR A 286 -4.03 17.08 12.73
C THR A 286 -2.72 17.46 12.05
N GLU A 287 -1.63 17.63 12.82
CA GLU A 287 -0.29 17.88 12.28
C GLU A 287 0.20 16.70 11.47
N ILE A 288 0.08 15.47 11.98
CA ILE A 288 0.48 14.25 11.26
C ILE A 288 -0.30 14.10 9.96
N GLY A 289 -1.62 14.26 9.98
CA GLY A 289 -2.46 14.18 8.78
C GLY A 289 -2.07 15.22 7.73
N THR A 290 -1.73 16.44 8.16
CA THR A 290 -1.27 17.49 7.26
C THR A 290 0.12 17.19 6.70
N LEU A 291 1.09 16.85 7.55
CA LEU A 291 2.48 16.62 7.14
C LEU A 291 2.63 15.36 6.29
N ASN A 292 2.14 14.22 6.76
CA ASN A 292 2.24 12.95 6.04
C ASN A 292 1.25 12.88 4.86
N GLY A 293 0.01 13.31 5.09
CA GLY A 293 -1.05 13.17 4.10
C GLY A 293 -0.89 14.17 2.96
N ILE A 294 -0.83 15.45 3.24
CA ILE A 294 -0.80 16.49 2.19
C ILE A 294 0.62 16.65 1.65
N PHE A 295 1.56 17.08 2.48
CA PHE A 295 2.93 17.39 2.02
C PHE A 295 3.70 16.13 1.63
N GLY A 296 3.59 15.06 2.42
CA GLY A 296 4.23 13.78 2.10
C GLY A 296 3.71 13.19 0.79
N SER A 297 2.40 13.14 0.57
CA SER A 297 1.84 12.60 -0.68
C SER A 297 2.24 13.43 -1.90
N ALA A 298 2.23 14.76 -1.80
CA ALA A 298 2.68 15.64 -2.89
C ALA A 298 4.17 15.41 -3.20
N ALA A 299 5.01 15.31 -2.17
CA ALA A 299 6.43 15.03 -2.32
C ALA A 299 6.71 13.67 -2.95
N PHE A 300 5.98 12.63 -2.54
CA PHE A 300 6.06 11.29 -3.16
C PHE A 300 5.75 11.32 -4.66
N VAL A 301 4.65 11.98 -5.04
CA VAL A 301 4.27 12.10 -6.46
C VAL A 301 5.35 12.85 -7.25
N LEU A 302 5.83 13.98 -6.73
CA LEU A 302 6.90 14.76 -7.35
C LEU A 302 8.18 13.93 -7.51
N GLY A 303 8.60 13.21 -6.46
CA GLY A 303 9.75 12.32 -6.48
C GLY A 303 9.61 11.23 -7.56
N SER A 304 8.45 10.58 -7.62
CA SER A 304 8.17 9.53 -8.61
C SER A 304 8.21 10.05 -10.05
N LEU A 305 7.64 11.23 -10.32
CA LEU A 305 7.66 11.84 -11.66
C LEU A 305 9.09 12.19 -12.08
N LEU A 306 9.86 12.82 -11.19
CA LEU A 306 11.26 13.20 -11.48
C LEU A 306 12.14 11.96 -11.66
N ALA A 307 11.93 10.89 -10.91
CA ALA A 307 12.62 9.62 -11.10
C ALA A 307 12.33 9.00 -12.48
N GLY A 308 11.06 9.01 -12.90
CA GLY A 308 10.67 8.55 -14.24
C GLY A 308 11.42 9.29 -15.35
N ILE A 309 11.49 10.63 -15.28
CA ILE A 309 12.24 11.47 -16.22
C ILE A 309 13.75 11.15 -16.15
N TYR A 310 14.29 11.01 -14.94
CA TYR A 310 15.70 10.70 -14.73
C TYR A 310 16.10 9.35 -15.34
N VAL A 311 15.31 8.31 -15.08
CA VAL A 311 15.56 6.97 -15.66
C VAL A 311 15.37 6.95 -17.17
N SER A 312 14.34 7.64 -17.70
CA SER A 312 14.10 7.69 -19.15
C SER A 312 15.25 8.34 -19.92
N LYS A 313 15.93 9.31 -19.30
CA LYS A 313 17.06 10.03 -19.93
C LYS A 313 18.38 9.25 -19.86
N PHE A 314 18.66 8.58 -18.72
CA PHE A 314 19.97 7.99 -18.47
C PHE A 314 20.00 6.45 -18.50
N GLY A 315 18.82 5.80 -18.52
CA GLY A 315 18.68 4.36 -18.46
C GLY A 315 18.75 3.80 -17.04
N LEU A 316 18.01 2.71 -16.78
CA LEU A 316 17.90 2.12 -15.45
C LEU A 316 19.24 1.65 -14.88
N LYS A 317 20.08 1.00 -15.70
CA LYS A 317 21.37 0.45 -15.26
C LYS A 317 22.31 1.50 -14.66
N LYS A 318 22.33 2.71 -15.23
CA LYS A 318 23.19 3.81 -14.77
C LYS A 318 22.59 4.53 -13.55
N THR A 319 21.27 4.51 -13.39
CA THR A 319 20.57 5.31 -12.39
C THR A 319 20.17 4.53 -11.15
N LEU A 320 20.12 3.19 -11.19
CA LEU A 320 19.58 2.34 -10.13
C LEU A 320 20.27 2.57 -8.78
N PHE A 321 21.59 2.72 -8.75
CA PHE A 321 22.33 2.99 -7.52
C PHE A 321 21.99 4.38 -6.95
N THR A 322 21.88 5.41 -7.79
CA THR A 322 21.45 6.75 -7.36
C THR A 322 20.01 6.72 -6.81
N LEU A 323 19.11 5.96 -7.46
CA LEU A 323 17.74 5.76 -6.99
C LEU A 323 17.73 5.09 -5.61
N CYS A 324 18.57 4.08 -5.39
CA CYS A 324 18.75 3.43 -4.08
C CYS A 324 19.27 4.41 -3.02
N CYS A 325 20.22 5.28 -3.36
CA CYS A 325 20.73 6.30 -2.45
C CYS A 325 19.64 7.30 -2.07
N ILE A 326 18.91 7.84 -3.03
CA ILE A 326 17.83 8.80 -2.77
C ILE A 326 16.67 8.17 -1.99
N PHE A 327 16.44 6.86 -2.14
CA PHE A 327 15.47 6.10 -1.37
C PHE A 327 15.84 5.95 0.12
N ASN A 328 17.11 5.62 0.40
CA ASN A 328 17.55 5.22 1.73
C ASN A 328 18.19 6.36 2.55
N LEU A 329 18.91 7.32 1.92
CA LEU A 329 19.56 8.41 2.64
C LEU A 329 18.61 9.31 3.42
N PRO A 330 17.36 9.60 2.98
CA PRO A 330 16.44 10.41 3.76
C PRO A 330 16.06 9.83 5.13
N PHE A 331 16.34 8.56 5.42
CA PHE A 331 16.15 7.99 6.76
C PHE A 331 17.06 8.63 7.81
N VAL A 332 18.14 9.31 7.41
CA VAL A 332 18.91 10.21 8.27
C VAL A 332 18.01 11.29 8.89
N ALA A 333 16.97 11.76 8.19
CA ALA A 333 16.05 12.74 8.73
C ALA A 333 15.29 12.22 9.96
N TYR A 334 14.79 10.96 9.93
CA TYR A 334 14.16 10.39 11.13
C TYR A 334 15.14 10.17 12.27
N THR A 335 16.40 9.79 11.97
CA THR A 335 17.45 9.70 12.99
C THR A 335 17.73 11.08 13.60
N PHE A 336 17.81 12.11 12.76
CA PHE A 336 17.95 13.49 13.24
C PHE A 336 16.79 13.92 14.15
N LEU A 337 15.55 13.64 13.74
CA LEU A 337 14.36 13.95 14.54
C LEU A 337 14.38 13.22 15.89
N ALA A 338 14.79 11.96 15.92
CA ALA A 338 14.85 11.15 17.14
C ALA A 338 15.99 11.57 18.09
N VAL A 339 17.10 12.09 17.56
CA VAL A 339 18.24 12.54 18.36
C VAL A 339 18.07 13.97 18.83
N ALA A 340 17.70 14.88 17.92
CA ALA A 340 17.62 16.32 18.18
C ALA A 340 16.31 16.76 18.85
N GLN A 341 15.23 15.95 18.73
CA GLN A 341 13.92 16.22 19.33
C GLN A 341 13.41 17.66 19.09
N PRO A 342 13.42 18.18 17.83
CA PRO A 342 13.03 19.55 17.57
C PRO A 342 11.55 19.77 17.91
N THR A 343 11.22 21.00 18.30
CA THR A 343 9.83 21.43 18.56
C THR A 343 9.22 22.19 17.39
N ASN A 344 10.06 22.62 16.45
CA ASN A 344 9.60 23.37 15.29
C ASN A 344 8.92 22.45 14.27
N VAL A 345 7.61 22.59 14.12
CA VAL A 345 6.77 21.77 13.23
C VAL A 345 7.19 21.92 11.76
N TYR A 346 7.67 23.09 11.34
CA TYR A 346 8.16 23.28 9.96
C TYR A 346 9.44 22.47 9.68
N LEU A 347 10.35 22.40 10.66
CA LEU A 347 11.55 21.56 10.55
C LEU A 347 11.18 20.08 10.49
N ILE A 348 10.27 19.63 11.35
CA ILE A 348 9.76 18.27 11.36
C ILE A 348 9.09 17.96 10.00
N GLY A 349 8.23 18.86 9.52
CA GLY A 349 7.55 18.72 8.23
C GLY A 349 8.52 18.64 7.05
N THR A 350 9.61 19.42 7.07
CA THR A 350 10.66 19.35 6.04
C THR A 350 11.33 17.98 6.02
N CYS A 351 11.67 17.42 7.19
CA CYS A 351 12.26 16.09 7.31
C CYS A 351 11.33 15.00 6.76
N ILE A 352 10.05 15.06 7.12
CA ILE A 352 9.03 14.12 6.62
C ILE A 352 8.87 14.24 5.09
N THR A 353 8.75 15.47 4.60
CA THR A 353 8.58 15.74 3.16
C THR A 353 9.77 15.24 2.34
N MET A 354 10.99 15.42 2.86
CA MET A 354 12.22 14.91 2.23
C MET A 354 12.24 13.37 2.17
N GLU A 355 11.80 12.70 3.22
CA GLU A 355 11.69 11.22 3.23
C GLU A 355 10.68 10.73 2.21
N TYR A 356 9.47 11.30 2.18
CA TYR A 356 8.45 10.92 1.19
C TYR A 356 8.88 11.19 -0.25
N PHE A 357 9.62 12.27 -0.50
CA PHE A 357 10.21 12.53 -1.81
C PHE A 357 11.21 11.42 -2.19
N GLY A 358 12.12 11.07 -1.28
CA GLY A 358 13.10 10.00 -1.46
C GLY A 358 12.42 8.65 -1.70
N TYR A 359 11.36 8.36 -0.95
CA TYR A 359 10.54 7.18 -1.13
C TYR A 359 9.94 7.13 -2.54
N GLY A 360 9.26 8.18 -2.98
CA GLY A 360 8.68 8.25 -4.33
C GLY A 360 9.73 8.11 -5.42
N PHE A 361 10.88 8.78 -5.27
CA PHE A 361 11.95 8.77 -6.25
C PHE A 361 12.60 7.38 -6.38
N GLY A 362 12.96 6.75 -5.27
CA GLY A 362 13.67 5.47 -5.28
C GLY A 362 12.79 4.26 -5.58
N PHE A 363 11.50 4.31 -5.22
CA PHE A 363 10.54 3.24 -5.48
C PHE A 363 10.35 2.96 -6.97
N VAL A 364 10.47 4.00 -7.83
CA VAL A 364 10.43 3.86 -9.29
C VAL A 364 11.56 2.95 -9.78
N GLY A 365 12.77 3.06 -9.21
CA GLY A 365 13.91 2.22 -9.58
C GLY A 365 13.66 0.73 -9.35
N LEU A 366 13.13 0.38 -8.17
CA LEU A 366 12.79 -1.00 -7.83
C LEU A 366 11.69 -1.55 -8.75
N THR A 367 10.64 -0.76 -8.99
CA THR A 367 9.53 -1.15 -9.86
C THR A 367 9.98 -1.40 -11.28
N LEU A 368 10.77 -0.49 -11.86
CA LEU A 368 11.34 -0.64 -13.19
C LEU A 368 12.31 -1.82 -13.28
N PHE A 369 13.10 -2.06 -12.22
CA PHE A 369 13.98 -3.23 -12.18
C PHE A 369 13.17 -4.54 -12.25
N MET A 370 12.12 -4.66 -11.46
CA MET A 370 11.23 -5.83 -11.52
C MET A 370 10.62 -6.01 -12.92
N MET A 371 10.16 -4.92 -13.54
CA MET A 371 9.55 -4.95 -14.87
C MET A 371 10.55 -5.33 -15.97
N GLN A 372 11.80 -4.82 -15.89
CA GLN A 372 12.76 -4.94 -17.00
C GLN A 372 13.73 -6.11 -16.83
N GLN A 373 14.03 -6.55 -15.60
CA GLN A 373 15.02 -7.60 -15.34
C GLN A 373 14.40 -8.93 -14.85
N ILE A 374 13.26 -8.89 -14.18
CA ILE A 374 12.62 -10.08 -13.62
C ILE A 374 11.42 -10.55 -14.45
N ALA A 375 10.56 -9.61 -14.82
CA ALA A 375 9.32 -9.92 -15.54
C ALA A 375 9.53 -10.50 -16.96
N PRO A 376 10.51 -10.10 -17.79
CA PRO A 376 10.58 -10.50 -19.18
C PRO A 376 10.53 -12.03 -19.39
N GLY A 377 9.81 -12.47 -20.45
CA GLY A 377 9.63 -13.86 -20.83
C GLY A 377 8.18 -14.24 -21.05
N LYS A 378 7.93 -15.56 -21.24
CA LYS A 378 6.61 -16.11 -21.58
C LYS A 378 5.49 -15.74 -20.57
N HIS A 379 5.82 -15.58 -19.29
CA HIS A 379 4.89 -15.33 -18.19
C HIS A 379 5.12 -13.97 -17.53
N GLN A 380 5.35 -12.93 -18.33
CA GLN A 380 5.78 -11.60 -17.87
C GLN A 380 4.93 -11.03 -16.73
N MET A 381 3.59 -11.03 -16.88
CA MET A 381 2.69 -10.47 -15.86
C MET A 381 2.73 -11.28 -14.56
N SER A 382 2.73 -12.61 -14.65
CA SER A 382 2.82 -13.48 -13.48
C SER A 382 4.16 -13.31 -12.76
N HIS A 383 5.26 -13.22 -13.48
CA HIS A 383 6.58 -13.00 -12.88
C HIS A 383 6.70 -11.63 -12.22
N TYR A 384 6.10 -10.59 -12.80
CA TYR A 384 6.01 -9.29 -12.15
C TYR A 384 5.17 -9.35 -10.88
N ALA A 385 4.03 -10.06 -10.91
CA ALA A 385 3.19 -10.25 -9.72
C ALA A 385 3.94 -11.01 -8.60
N PHE A 386 4.72 -12.04 -8.95
CA PHE A 386 5.61 -12.72 -7.99
C PHE A 386 6.64 -11.79 -7.39
N ALA A 387 7.35 -11.02 -8.23
CA ALA A 387 8.35 -10.06 -7.77
C ALA A 387 7.73 -9.01 -6.84
N SER A 388 6.52 -8.50 -7.15
CA SER A 388 5.81 -7.56 -6.30
C SER A 388 5.34 -8.19 -4.98
N GLY A 389 4.97 -9.47 -4.98
CA GLY A 389 4.71 -10.23 -3.75
C GLY A 389 5.95 -10.33 -2.86
N ILE A 390 7.11 -10.66 -3.44
CA ILE A 390 8.40 -10.68 -2.73
C ILE A 390 8.77 -9.28 -2.21
N MET A 391 8.50 -8.25 -2.99
CA MET A 391 8.70 -6.86 -2.58
C MET A 391 7.88 -6.51 -1.33
N ASN A 392 6.65 -6.99 -1.22
CA ASN A 392 5.84 -6.81 -0.01
C ASN A 392 6.40 -7.57 1.19
N LEU A 393 6.99 -8.75 0.99
CA LEU A 393 7.71 -9.47 2.06
C LEU A 393 8.88 -8.66 2.59
N GLY A 394 9.60 -7.94 1.72
CA GLY A 394 10.71 -7.05 2.10
C GLY A 394 10.31 -5.93 3.06
N VAL A 395 9.04 -5.55 3.10
CA VAL A 395 8.49 -4.58 4.07
C VAL A 395 7.79 -5.27 5.24
N MET A 396 7.03 -6.31 4.96
CA MET A 396 6.23 -7.01 5.97
C MET A 396 7.10 -7.64 7.06
N LEU A 397 8.16 -8.37 6.67
CA LEU A 397 9.00 -9.08 7.63
C LEU A 397 9.74 -8.14 8.61
N PRO A 398 10.48 -7.11 8.16
CA PRO A 398 11.06 -6.15 9.08
C PRO A 398 9.99 -5.37 9.85
N GLY A 399 8.85 -5.06 9.23
CA GLY A 399 7.71 -4.42 9.89
C GLY A 399 7.18 -5.21 11.09
N MET A 400 7.09 -6.54 10.99
CA MET A 400 6.62 -7.41 12.09
C MET A 400 7.51 -7.34 13.33
N VAL A 401 8.82 -7.19 13.15
CA VAL A 401 9.79 -7.16 14.26
C VAL A 401 10.15 -5.75 14.70
N SER A 402 9.75 -4.73 13.92
CA SER A 402 10.15 -3.34 14.15
C SER A 402 9.66 -2.79 15.50
N GLY A 403 8.44 -3.15 15.91
CA GLY A 403 7.88 -2.73 17.18
C GLY A 403 8.69 -3.26 18.36
N TYR A 404 8.97 -4.57 18.36
CA TYR A 404 9.81 -5.19 19.39
C TYR A 404 11.21 -4.53 19.46
N LEU A 405 11.83 -4.29 18.31
CA LEU A 405 13.13 -3.63 18.25
C LEU A 405 13.05 -2.18 18.77
N SER A 406 11.97 -1.46 18.43
CA SER A 406 11.75 -0.10 18.92
C SER A 406 11.53 -0.05 20.43
N ASP A 407 10.77 -1.00 21.00
CA ASP A 407 10.55 -1.10 22.44
C ASP A 407 11.85 -1.44 23.18
N LEU A 408 12.69 -2.32 22.59
CA LEU A 408 13.97 -2.72 23.19
C LEU A 408 15.04 -1.62 23.15
N LEU A 409 15.14 -0.91 22.03
CA LEU A 409 16.22 0.06 21.78
C LEU A 409 15.83 1.49 22.16
N GLY A 410 14.54 1.80 22.26
CA GLY A 410 13.98 3.14 22.24
C GLY A 410 14.10 3.80 20.86
N TYR A 411 13.26 4.80 20.57
CA TYR A 411 13.18 5.43 19.24
C TYR A 411 14.54 5.94 18.73
N ARG A 412 15.34 6.59 19.58
CA ARG A 412 16.66 7.12 19.20
C ARG A 412 17.58 6.05 18.63
N ASN A 413 17.82 4.96 19.38
CA ASN A 413 18.73 3.91 18.93
C ASN A 413 18.12 3.07 17.80
N PHE A 414 16.79 2.94 17.78
CA PHE A 414 16.07 2.27 16.70
C PHE A 414 16.33 2.96 15.35
N PHE A 415 16.21 4.29 15.27
CA PHE A 415 16.48 5.00 14.00
C PHE A 415 17.96 4.97 13.61
N ILE A 416 18.89 4.94 14.59
CA ILE A 416 20.31 4.69 14.30
C ILE A 416 20.50 3.29 13.71
N TYR A 417 19.85 2.26 14.29
CA TYR A 417 19.85 0.89 13.74
C TYR A 417 19.31 0.85 12.32
N VAL A 418 18.25 1.59 12.03
CA VAL A 418 17.68 1.67 10.67
C VAL A 418 18.71 2.19 9.66
N LEU A 419 19.53 3.18 10.02
CA LEU A 419 20.61 3.64 9.14
C LEU A 419 21.63 2.53 8.85
N ILE A 420 21.97 1.71 9.83
CA ILE A 420 22.84 0.55 9.61
C ILE A 420 22.15 -0.47 8.69
N ALA A 421 20.84 -0.65 8.84
CA ALA A 421 20.05 -1.54 8.00
C ALA A 421 19.92 -1.09 6.53
N THR A 422 20.33 0.15 6.17
CA THR A 422 20.42 0.60 4.77
C THR A 422 21.66 0.07 4.06
N ILE A 423 22.72 -0.28 4.78
CA ILE A 423 24.01 -0.72 4.19
C ILE A 423 23.84 -1.91 3.24
N PRO A 424 23.10 -2.98 3.58
CA PRO A 424 22.85 -4.08 2.66
C PRO A 424 22.19 -3.66 1.35
N ALA A 425 21.29 -2.66 1.39
CA ALA A 425 20.63 -2.14 0.17
C ALA A 425 21.64 -1.50 -0.77
N PHE A 426 22.58 -0.69 -0.28
CA PHE A 426 23.63 -0.08 -1.09
C PHE A 426 24.57 -1.13 -1.69
N LEU A 427 25.02 -2.10 -0.87
CA LEU A 427 25.95 -3.14 -1.31
C LEU A 427 25.32 -4.01 -2.40
N ILE A 428 24.10 -4.51 -2.17
CA ILE A 428 23.46 -5.40 -3.14
C ILE A 428 23.09 -4.66 -4.44
N THR A 429 22.74 -3.38 -4.35
CA THR A 429 22.42 -2.55 -5.53
C THR A 429 23.67 -2.24 -6.35
N TYR A 430 24.80 -1.99 -5.70
CA TYR A 430 26.07 -1.66 -6.39
C TYR A 430 26.56 -2.82 -7.25
N PHE A 431 26.44 -4.05 -6.78
CA PHE A 431 26.92 -5.25 -7.48
C PHE A 431 25.83 -5.96 -8.30
N ILE A 432 24.64 -5.36 -8.47
CA ILE A 432 23.53 -6.05 -9.13
C ILE A 432 23.81 -6.37 -10.59
N PRO A 433 23.71 -7.64 -11.01
CA PRO A 433 23.85 -8.00 -12.42
C PRO A 433 22.62 -7.57 -13.23
N PHE A 434 22.83 -7.17 -14.47
CA PHE A 434 21.75 -6.90 -15.42
C PHE A 434 21.75 -8.00 -16.49
N THR A 435 20.60 -8.65 -16.68
CA THR A 435 20.42 -9.70 -17.69
C THR A 435 20.03 -9.10 -19.03
N TYR A 436 19.17 -8.08 -19.01
CA TYR A 436 18.68 -7.36 -20.19
C TYR A 436 19.28 -5.96 -20.20
N ASP A 437 19.90 -5.59 -21.32
CA ASP A 437 20.60 -4.30 -21.44
C ASP A 437 19.72 -3.28 -22.18
N ASP A 438 19.45 -2.14 -21.55
CA ASP A 438 18.66 -1.04 -22.13
C ASP A 438 19.33 -0.37 -23.33
N SER A 439 20.64 -0.61 -23.55
CA SER A 439 21.42 0.06 -24.58
C SER A 439 21.21 -0.47 -26.00
N LYS A 440 20.48 -1.57 -26.18
CA LYS A 440 20.23 -2.20 -27.49
C LYS A 440 18.94 -1.74 -28.19
N ASN A 441 18.14 -0.88 -27.57
CA ASN A 441 16.86 -0.38 -28.10
C ASN A 441 16.86 1.15 -28.29
N LYS A 442 18.02 1.76 -28.53
CA LYS A 442 18.12 3.16 -28.98
C LYS A 442 18.77 3.23 -30.32
#